data_b2a16163dd56025a957b47acae27f69e
#
_entry.id   b2a16163dd56025a957b47acae27f69e
#
_cell.length_a   1.000
_cell.length_b   1.000
_cell.length_c   1.000
_cell.angle_alpha   90.00
_cell.angle_beta   90.00
_cell.angle_gamma   90.00
#
_symmetry.space_group_name_H-M   'P 1'
#
loop_
_entity.id
_entity.type
_entity.pdbx_description
1 polymer ?
#
loop_
_entity_poly.entity_id
_entity_poly.type
_entity_poly.pdbx_seq_one_letter_code
_entity_poly.pdbx_strand_id
1 'polypeptide(L)'
;SNYTTREDLYNLAENGMIERRRRAGSLVARRSPEQELVTLEIPDIGLAIGGRDRAYSYRLLHKALREPDAAIYNEVALAGDDRLFAIDGVHLADGRPVGVEHRLLNAASVPEGLQVDFTLTSPGTWLLQEVSWTRGEYRITAEGASEQDAEVLECAPGQACLVIERRTWRGEAPITWARQIFLSSEHELVARFTTGGR
;
A
#
# COMPACT_ATOMS: atom_id res chain seq x y z
N SER A 1 -9.52 29.57 35.80
CA SER A 1 -10.22 28.28 35.92
C SER A 1 -10.64 27.83 34.53
N ASN A 2 -9.78 27.06 33.84
CA ASN A 2 -10.04 26.62 32.48
C ASN A 2 -10.89 25.34 32.56
N TYR A 3 -12.18 25.46 32.40
CA TYR A 3 -13.06 24.33 32.14
C TYR A 3 -13.02 24.05 30.62
N THR A 4 -12.17 23.11 30.21
CA THR A 4 -12.30 22.47 28.88
C THR A 4 -13.62 21.71 28.94
N THR A 5 -14.61 22.12 28.18
CA THR A 5 -15.92 21.49 28.18
C THR A 5 -15.83 20.11 27.51
N ARG A 6 -16.80 19.26 27.79
CA ARG A 6 -16.89 17.93 27.16
C ARG A 6 -16.99 18.04 25.63
N GLU A 7 -17.53 19.16 25.16
CA GLU A 7 -17.65 19.53 23.75
C GLU A 7 -16.30 19.87 23.13
N ASP A 8 -15.41 20.59 23.83
CA ASP A 8 -14.05 20.90 23.34
C ASP A 8 -13.23 19.64 23.17
N LEU A 9 -13.35 18.67 24.09
CA LEU A 9 -12.70 17.37 23.98
C LEU A 9 -13.26 16.51 22.84
N TYR A 10 -14.54 16.63 22.51
CA TYR A 10 -15.13 15.97 21.35
C TYR A 10 -14.59 16.57 20.05
N ASN A 11 -14.57 17.89 19.93
CA ASN A 11 -14.06 18.60 18.76
C ASN A 11 -12.56 18.32 18.53
N LEU A 12 -11.77 18.21 19.60
CA LEU A 12 -10.34 17.86 19.50
C LEU A 12 -10.12 16.41 19.06
N ALA A 13 -11.03 15.50 19.45
CA ALA A 13 -10.96 14.09 19.04
C ALA A 13 -11.39 13.91 17.58
N GLU A 14 -12.46 14.59 17.13
CA GLU A 14 -12.92 14.58 15.73
C GLU A 14 -11.85 15.17 14.77
N ASN A 15 -11.11 16.18 15.24
CA ASN A 15 -10.02 16.77 14.47
C ASN A 15 -8.69 16.01 14.60
N GLY A 16 -8.69 14.81 15.21
CA GLY A 16 -7.50 13.97 15.34
C GLY A 16 -6.39 14.55 16.23
N MET A 17 -6.69 15.56 17.05
CA MET A 17 -5.72 16.22 17.94
C MET A 17 -5.50 15.47 19.25
N ILE A 18 -6.46 14.64 19.67
CA ILE A 18 -6.35 13.79 20.86
C ILE A 18 -6.89 12.38 20.58
N GLU A 19 -6.28 11.38 21.20
CA GLU A 19 -6.72 9.99 21.21
C GLU A 19 -7.31 9.64 22.58
N ARG A 20 -8.57 9.18 22.61
CA ARG A 20 -9.26 8.79 23.85
C ARG A 20 -9.09 7.30 24.10
N ARG A 21 -8.39 6.93 25.18
CA ARG A 21 -8.31 5.53 25.62
C ARG A 21 -9.19 5.30 26.84
N ARG A 22 -10.01 4.25 26.81
CA ARG A 22 -10.80 3.83 27.98
C ARG A 22 -9.85 3.58 29.17
N ARG A 23 -10.05 4.31 30.26
CA ARG A 23 -9.29 4.27 31.53
C ARG A 23 -7.89 4.94 31.53
N ALA A 24 -7.41 5.52 30.43
CA ALA A 24 -6.10 6.17 30.38
C ALA A 24 -6.16 7.70 30.11
N GLY A 25 -7.36 8.29 30.02
CA GLY A 25 -7.54 9.71 29.73
C GLY A 25 -7.40 10.06 28.25
N SER A 26 -7.17 11.35 27.97
CA SER A 26 -6.93 11.88 26.62
C SER A 26 -5.45 12.15 26.45
N LEU A 27 -4.85 11.60 25.43
CA LEU A 27 -3.46 11.84 25.05
C LEU A 27 -3.45 12.74 23.80
N VAL A 28 -2.48 13.65 23.72
CA VAL A 28 -2.23 14.42 22.49
C VAL A 28 -1.82 13.42 21.40
N ALA A 29 -2.61 13.35 20.34
CA ALA A 29 -2.27 12.49 19.20
C ALA A 29 -0.95 12.97 18.58
N ARG A 30 -0.08 12.05 18.18
CA ARG A 30 1.05 12.42 17.31
C ARG A 30 0.45 13.06 16.06
N ARG A 31 0.90 14.25 15.71
CA ARG A 31 0.50 14.95 14.51
C ARG A 31 0.70 14.00 13.33
N SER A 32 -0.39 13.54 12.72
CA SER A 32 -0.30 12.84 11.44
C SER A 32 0.31 13.80 10.43
N PRO A 33 1.18 13.35 9.51
CA PRO A 33 1.64 14.19 8.42
C PRO A 33 0.44 14.83 7.71
N GLU A 34 0.58 16.08 7.30
CA GLU A 34 -0.41 16.75 6.47
C GLU A 34 -0.71 15.89 5.25
N GLN A 35 -1.99 15.55 5.03
CA GLN A 35 -2.42 14.72 3.91
C GLN A 35 -2.91 15.63 2.79
N GLU A 36 -2.23 15.60 1.66
CA GLU A 36 -2.70 16.20 0.43
C GLU A 36 -3.48 15.15 -0.38
N LEU A 37 -4.76 15.42 -0.66
CA LEU A 37 -5.61 14.53 -1.44
C LEU A 37 -5.44 14.85 -2.93
N VAL A 38 -4.89 13.91 -3.67
CA VAL A 38 -4.70 14.00 -5.13
C VAL A 38 -5.40 12.83 -5.79
N THR A 39 -6.08 13.06 -6.91
CA THR A 39 -6.64 11.96 -7.72
C THR A 39 -5.55 11.42 -8.63
N LEU A 40 -5.21 10.14 -8.48
CA LEU A 40 -4.23 9.44 -9.30
C LEU A 40 -4.88 8.25 -10.00
N GLU A 41 -4.51 8.03 -11.27
CA GLU A 41 -4.82 6.76 -11.93
C GLU A 41 -3.89 5.66 -11.42
N ILE A 42 -4.38 4.40 -11.43
CA ILE A 42 -3.59 3.24 -11.02
C ILE A 42 -2.70 2.81 -12.20
N PRO A 43 -1.41 3.12 -12.23
CA PRO A 43 -0.55 2.62 -13.27
C PRO A 43 -0.25 1.13 -13.07
N ASP A 44 -0.17 0.39 -14.18
CA ASP A 44 0.49 -0.92 -14.18
C ASP A 44 2.00 -0.69 -14.04
N ILE A 45 2.61 -1.31 -13.03
CA ILE A 45 4.05 -1.17 -12.75
C ILE A 45 4.88 -1.74 -13.89
N GLY A 46 4.46 -2.85 -14.49
CA GLY A 46 5.13 -3.43 -15.64
C GLY A 46 5.20 -2.46 -16.81
N LEU A 47 4.09 -1.76 -17.09
CA LEU A 47 4.06 -0.72 -18.12
C LEU A 47 4.89 0.52 -17.73
N ALA A 48 4.86 0.91 -16.46
CA ALA A 48 5.63 2.06 -15.98
C ALA A 48 7.16 1.84 -16.06
N ILE A 49 7.64 0.61 -15.80
CA ILE A 49 9.04 0.24 -15.91
C ILE A 49 9.40 -0.02 -17.38
N GLY A 50 8.61 -0.83 -18.10
CA GLY A 50 8.86 -1.19 -19.50
C GLY A 50 8.75 -0.02 -20.49
N GLY A 51 7.92 1.00 -20.18
CA GLY A 51 7.79 2.21 -20.99
C GLY A 51 9.04 3.12 -21.04
N ARG A 52 10.11 2.74 -20.35
CA ARG A 52 11.43 3.42 -20.34
C ARG A 52 12.49 2.65 -21.11
N ASP A 53 12.10 1.86 -22.11
CA ASP A 53 12.99 0.98 -22.89
C ASP A 53 13.79 -0.04 -22.04
N ARG A 54 13.20 -0.46 -20.89
CA ARG A 54 13.77 -1.45 -19.98
C ARG A 54 12.96 -2.74 -20.02
N ALA A 55 13.63 -3.88 -20.01
CA ALA A 55 12.98 -5.18 -19.92
C ALA A 55 12.43 -5.40 -18.50
N TYR A 56 11.08 -5.36 -18.37
CA TYR A 56 10.41 -5.65 -17.10
C TYR A 56 10.28 -7.16 -16.90
N SER A 57 10.49 -7.61 -15.64
CA SER A 57 10.09 -8.93 -15.19
C SER A 57 9.69 -8.90 -13.71
N TYR A 58 8.93 -9.91 -13.28
CA TYR A 58 8.53 -10.11 -11.90
C TYR A 58 9.06 -11.45 -11.39
N ARG A 59 9.55 -11.48 -10.17
CA ARG A 59 10.01 -12.70 -9.50
C ARG A 59 9.23 -12.90 -8.22
N LEU A 60 8.43 -13.96 -8.17
CA LEU A 60 7.73 -14.38 -6.97
C LEU A 60 8.76 -14.85 -5.93
N LEU A 61 8.67 -14.33 -4.71
CA LEU A 61 9.51 -14.73 -3.56
C LEU A 61 8.77 -15.70 -2.66
N HIS A 62 7.52 -15.37 -2.32
CA HIS A 62 6.71 -16.15 -1.41
C HIS A 62 5.23 -16.01 -1.73
N LYS A 63 4.44 -17.07 -1.47
CA LYS A 63 2.99 -16.99 -1.44
C LYS A 63 2.42 -17.95 -0.40
N ALA A 64 1.42 -17.51 0.36
CA ALA A 64 0.77 -18.32 1.39
C ALA A 64 -0.67 -17.86 1.65
N LEU A 65 -1.56 -18.83 1.87
CA LEU A 65 -2.88 -18.57 2.43
C LEU A 65 -2.77 -18.68 3.96
N ARG A 66 -3.13 -17.62 4.69
CA ARG A 66 -2.96 -17.56 6.14
C ARG A 66 -4.06 -16.76 6.83
N GLU A 67 -4.16 -16.93 8.13
CA GLU A 67 -4.97 -16.07 8.98
C GLU A 67 -4.36 -14.66 9.06
N PRO A 68 -5.19 -13.60 9.24
CA PRO A 68 -4.68 -12.27 9.52
C PRO A 68 -3.95 -12.22 10.86
N ASP A 69 -2.91 -11.41 10.95
CA ASP A 69 -2.29 -11.09 12.24
C ASP A 69 -3.18 -10.09 12.98
N ALA A 70 -3.74 -10.53 14.12
CA ALA A 70 -4.62 -9.71 14.93
C ALA A 70 -3.96 -8.44 15.51
N ALA A 71 -2.65 -8.36 15.53
CA ALA A 71 -1.90 -7.17 15.94
C ALA A 71 -1.75 -6.15 14.81
N ILE A 72 -1.99 -6.54 13.55
CA ILE A 72 -1.84 -5.69 12.37
C ILE A 72 -3.21 -5.21 11.89
N TYR A 73 -3.55 -3.96 12.21
CA TYR A 73 -4.84 -3.37 11.86
C TYR A 73 -5.18 -3.50 10.37
N ASN A 74 -4.22 -3.29 9.47
CA ASN A 74 -4.44 -3.36 8.03
C ASN A 74 -4.84 -4.77 7.57
N GLU A 75 -4.29 -5.81 8.19
CA GLU A 75 -4.63 -7.20 7.88
C GLU A 75 -6.04 -7.54 8.36
N VAL A 76 -6.37 -7.18 9.60
CA VAL A 76 -7.70 -7.37 10.17
C VAL A 76 -8.77 -6.64 9.35
N ALA A 77 -8.49 -5.37 8.97
CA ALA A 77 -9.41 -4.56 8.17
C ALA A 77 -9.60 -5.10 6.74
N LEU A 78 -8.58 -5.76 6.17
CA LEU A 78 -8.67 -6.39 4.85
C LEU A 78 -9.37 -7.74 4.92
N ALA A 79 -9.06 -8.56 5.93
CA ALA A 79 -9.57 -9.92 6.05
C ALA A 79 -11.05 -9.95 6.46
N GLY A 80 -11.48 -9.08 7.39
CA GLY A 80 -12.72 -9.26 8.09
C GLY A 80 -12.69 -10.59 8.86
N ASP A 81 -13.62 -11.51 8.51
CA ASP A 81 -13.68 -12.88 9.06
C ASP A 81 -13.00 -13.92 8.16
N ASP A 82 -12.31 -13.47 7.10
CA ASP A 82 -11.72 -14.34 6.08
C ASP A 82 -10.21 -14.47 6.22
N ARG A 83 -9.63 -15.38 5.44
CA ARG A 83 -8.16 -15.54 5.33
C ARG A 83 -7.57 -14.57 4.30
N LEU A 84 -6.30 -14.33 4.47
CA LEU A 84 -5.49 -13.53 3.55
C LEU A 84 -4.61 -14.42 2.68
N PHE A 85 -4.55 -14.10 1.40
CA PHE A 85 -3.55 -14.66 0.51
C PHE A 85 -2.39 -13.66 0.38
N ALA A 86 -1.28 -13.98 1.05
CA ALA A 86 -0.07 -13.19 1.05
C ALA A 86 0.80 -13.55 -0.15
N ILE A 87 1.33 -12.55 -0.84
CA ILE A 87 2.18 -12.69 -2.02
C ILE A 87 3.30 -11.66 -1.91
N ASP A 88 4.53 -12.13 -1.84
CA ASP A 88 5.72 -11.30 -1.84
C ASP A 88 6.50 -11.51 -3.12
N GLY A 89 7.00 -10.43 -3.71
CA GLY A 89 7.75 -10.51 -4.95
C GLY A 89 8.62 -9.29 -5.23
N VAL A 90 9.39 -9.40 -6.28
CA VAL A 90 10.37 -8.40 -6.71
C VAL A 90 10.09 -7.99 -8.14
N HIS A 91 10.03 -6.69 -8.36
CA HIS A 91 9.99 -6.07 -9.68
C HIS A 91 11.42 -5.85 -10.17
N LEU A 92 11.72 -6.31 -11.36
CA LEU A 92 13.04 -6.19 -11.97
C LEU A 92 12.95 -5.37 -13.26
N ALA A 93 14.00 -4.58 -13.49
CA ALA A 93 14.24 -3.88 -14.74
C ALA A 93 15.63 -4.28 -15.25
N ASP A 94 15.71 -4.83 -16.46
CA ASP A 94 16.92 -5.40 -17.05
C ASP A 94 17.60 -6.45 -16.13
N GLY A 95 16.76 -7.24 -15.43
CA GLY A 95 17.19 -8.27 -14.50
C GLY A 95 17.67 -7.78 -13.13
N ARG A 96 17.64 -6.46 -12.86
CA ARG A 96 18.04 -5.87 -11.58
C ARG A 96 16.83 -5.52 -10.72
N PRO A 97 16.85 -5.75 -9.40
CA PRO A 97 15.80 -5.36 -8.51
C PRO A 97 15.61 -3.83 -8.51
N VAL A 98 14.36 -3.38 -8.70
CA VAL A 98 14.00 -1.96 -8.65
C VAL A 98 12.91 -1.69 -7.63
N GLY A 99 12.17 -2.73 -7.22
CA GLY A 99 11.13 -2.62 -6.22
C GLY A 99 10.74 -3.97 -5.62
N VAL A 100 10.35 -3.96 -4.34
CA VAL A 100 9.75 -5.09 -3.62
C VAL A 100 8.27 -4.84 -3.46
N GLU A 101 7.46 -5.88 -3.61
CA GLU A 101 6.02 -5.83 -3.37
C GLU A 101 5.63 -6.85 -2.30
N HIS A 102 4.96 -6.35 -1.23
CA HIS A 102 4.22 -7.13 -0.24
C HIS A 102 2.73 -6.93 -0.49
N ARG A 103 2.03 -7.99 -0.86
CA ARG A 103 0.60 -7.91 -1.22
C ARG A 103 -0.22 -8.89 -0.40
N LEU A 104 -1.39 -8.42 -0.02
CA LEU A 104 -2.42 -9.22 0.61
C LEU A 104 -3.69 -9.15 -0.23
N LEU A 105 -4.31 -10.28 -0.48
CA LEU A 105 -5.64 -10.39 -1.06
C LEU A 105 -6.59 -10.95 -0.01
N ASN A 106 -7.81 -10.42 0.05
CA ASN A 106 -8.89 -11.09 0.79
C ASN A 106 -9.30 -12.32 -0.01
N ALA A 107 -9.12 -13.52 0.55
CA ALA A 107 -9.31 -14.78 -0.16
C ALA A 107 -10.77 -15.05 -0.54
N ALA A 108 -11.75 -14.51 0.19
CA ALA A 108 -13.15 -14.63 -0.16
C ALA A 108 -13.58 -13.62 -1.24
N SER A 109 -12.98 -12.41 -1.23
CA SER A 109 -13.27 -11.39 -2.25
C SER A 109 -12.67 -11.74 -3.62
N VAL A 110 -11.54 -12.48 -3.63
CA VAL A 110 -10.77 -12.82 -4.84
C VAL A 110 -10.31 -14.29 -4.79
N PRO A 111 -11.24 -15.26 -4.74
CA PRO A 111 -10.90 -16.68 -4.61
C PRO A 111 -10.13 -17.22 -5.82
N GLU A 112 -10.33 -16.66 -7.01
CA GLU A 112 -9.60 -16.98 -8.24
C GLU A 112 -8.10 -16.70 -8.12
N GLY A 113 -7.68 -15.75 -7.31
CA GLY A 113 -6.27 -15.43 -7.08
C GLY A 113 -5.46 -16.60 -6.50
N LEU A 114 -6.11 -17.51 -5.80
CA LEU A 114 -5.46 -18.71 -5.24
C LEU A 114 -4.96 -19.68 -6.32
N GLN A 115 -5.56 -19.66 -7.52
CA GLN A 115 -5.24 -20.54 -8.65
C GLN A 115 -4.24 -19.92 -9.62
N VAL A 116 -3.91 -18.64 -9.44
CA VAL A 116 -3.02 -17.91 -10.35
C VAL A 116 -1.56 -18.33 -10.14
N ASP A 117 -0.87 -18.56 -11.24
CA ASP A 117 0.57 -18.73 -11.23
C ASP A 117 1.28 -17.37 -11.35
N PHE A 118 1.59 -16.79 -10.19
CA PHE A 118 2.31 -15.51 -10.11
C PHE A 118 3.80 -15.59 -10.46
N THR A 119 4.30 -16.72 -10.93
CA THR A 119 5.61 -16.78 -11.58
C THR A 119 5.56 -16.30 -13.04
N LEU A 120 4.37 -16.26 -13.64
CA LEU A 120 4.13 -15.85 -15.03
C LEU A 120 3.64 -14.41 -15.17
N THR A 121 3.02 -13.86 -14.14
CA THR A 121 2.49 -12.49 -14.12
C THR A 121 2.61 -11.89 -12.73
N SER A 122 2.76 -10.57 -12.65
CA SER A 122 2.72 -9.92 -11.34
C SER A 122 1.29 -9.87 -10.80
N PRO A 123 1.10 -9.92 -9.47
CA PRO A 123 -0.23 -9.80 -8.88
C PRO A 123 -0.92 -8.49 -9.23
N GLY A 124 -0.16 -7.40 -9.35
CA GLY A 124 -0.69 -6.08 -9.72
C GLY A 124 -1.27 -6.08 -11.13
N THR A 125 -0.53 -6.59 -12.12
CA THR A 125 -0.97 -6.70 -13.51
C THR A 125 -2.21 -7.60 -13.62
N TRP A 126 -2.18 -8.77 -12.98
CA TRP A 126 -3.32 -9.68 -12.99
C TRP A 126 -4.59 -9.05 -12.38
N LEU A 127 -4.47 -8.39 -11.24
CA LEU A 127 -5.61 -7.71 -10.59
C LEU A 127 -6.21 -6.61 -11.46
N LEU A 128 -5.39 -5.84 -12.17
CA LEU A 128 -5.87 -4.79 -13.06
C LEU A 128 -6.63 -5.35 -14.29
N GLN A 129 -6.27 -6.53 -14.74
CA GLN A 129 -6.86 -7.17 -15.91
C GLN A 129 -8.11 -7.97 -15.58
N GLU A 130 -8.10 -8.70 -14.47
CA GLU A 130 -9.09 -9.75 -14.17
C GLU A 130 -10.07 -9.38 -13.05
N VAL A 131 -9.71 -8.44 -12.18
CA VAL A 131 -10.51 -8.12 -10.99
C VAL A 131 -11.10 -6.72 -11.07
N SER A 132 -12.44 -6.65 -11.17
CA SER A 132 -13.14 -5.36 -11.12
C SER A 132 -13.05 -4.74 -9.72
N TRP A 133 -12.79 -3.46 -9.66
CA TRP A 133 -12.78 -2.66 -8.43
C TRP A 133 -13.58 -1.36 -8.64
N THR A 134 -14.05 -0.75 -7.55
CA THR A 134 -14.86 0.48 -7.60
C THR A 134 -14.20 1.67 -6.93
N ARG A 135 -13.28 1.41 -5.98
CA ARG A 135 -12.54 2.44 -5.24
C ARG A 135 -11.11 2.00 -4.99
N GLY A 136 -10.18 2.92 -5.11
CA GLY A 136 -8.78 2.74 -4.76
C GLY A 136 -8.29 3.89 -3.88
N GLU A 137 -7.33 3.60 -3.01
CA GLU A 137 -6.62 4.57 -2.18
C GLU A 137 -5.12 4.33 -2.32
N TYR A 138 -4.37 5.43 -2.45
CA TYR A 138 -2.92 5.45 -2.43
C TYR A 138 -2.43 6.23 -1.23
N ARG A 139 -1.41 5.70 -0.58
CA ARG A 139 -0.57 6.44 0.33
C ARG A 139 0.86 6.37 -0.19
N ILE A 140 1.50 7.50 -0.37
CA ILE A 140 2.86 7.61 -0.89
C ILE A 140 3.72 8.25 0.18
N THR A 141 4.79 7.56 0.58
CA THR A 141 5.73 8.01 1.61
C THR A 141 7.18 7.80 1.15
N ALA A 142 8.11 8.44 1.85
CA ALA A 142 9.53 8.20 1.70
C ALA A 142 10.05 7.54 2.99
N GLU A 143 10.71 6.41 2.86
CA GLU A 143 11.21 5.62 3.99
C GLU A 143 12.60 5.07 3.67
N GLY A 144 13.35 4.68 4.70
CA GLY A 144 14.56 3.88 4.51
C GLY A 144 14.23 2.41 4.30
N ALA A 145 14.95 1.72 3.42
CA ALA A 145 14.82 0.28 3.23
C ALA A 145 15.05 -0.45 4.56
N SER A 146 14.15 -1.39 4.91
CA SER A 146 14.38 -2.31 6.02
C SER A 146 15.57 -3.24 5.70
N GLU A 147 16.11 -3.94 6.69
CA GLU A 147 17.18 -4.93 6.45
C GLU A 147 16.73 -6.01 5.44
N GLN A 148 15.49 -6.48 5.56
CA GLN A 148 14.92 -7.50 4.68
C GLN A 148 14.70 -6.98 3.25
N ASP A 149 14.12 -5.78 3.10
CA ASP A 149 13.89 -5.18 1.79
C ASP A 149 15.22 -4.80 1.12
N ALA A 150 16.20 -4.33 1.89
CA ALA A 150 17.52 -3.97 1.40
C ALA A 150 18.28 -5.18 0.81
N GLU A 151 18.17 -6.36 1.46
CA GLU A 151 18.74 -7.60 0.94
C GLU A 151 18.12 -7.97 -0.43
N VAL A 152 16.78 -7.88 -0.54
CA VAL A 152 16.06 -8.20 -1.79
C VAL A 152 16.33 -7.16 -2.87
N LEU A 153 16.46 -5.89 -2.51
CA LEU A 153 16.75 -4.77 -3.42
C LEU A 153 18.25 -4.65 -3.77
N GLU A 154 19.10 -5.47 -3.16
CA GLU A 154 20.56 -5.41 -3.35
C GLU A 154 21.13 -4.01 -3.03
N CYS A 155 20.62 -3.37 -1.96
CA CYS A 155 21.01 -2.03 -1.54
C CYS A 155 21.43 -1.98 -0.07
N ALA A 156 21.88 -0.82 0.41
CA ALA A 156 22.21 -0.65 1.81
C ALA A 156 20.92 -0.51 2.67
N PRO A 157 20.87 -1.10 3.89
CA PRO A 157 19.81 -0.80 4.85
C PRO A 157 19.73 0.71 5.11
N GLY A 158 18.49 1.23 5.18
CA GLY A 158 18.26 2.67 5.31
C GLY A 158 18.37 3.47 4.00
N GLN A 159 18.69 2.83 2.88
CA GLN A 159 18.64 3.46 1.55
C GLN A 159 17.27 4.10 1.33
N ALA A 160 17.26 5.32 0.82
CA ALA A 160 16.02 6.05 0.57
C ALA A 160 15.15 5.34 -0.47
N CYS A 161 13.89 5.10 -0.11
CA CYS A 161 12.90 4.46 -0.95
C CYS A 161 11.62 5.30 -1.05
N LEU A 162 10.98 5.25 -2.20
CA LEU A 162 9.60 5.65 -2.38
C LEU A 162 8.72 4.45 -2.02
N VAL A 163 7.81 4.64 -1.07
CA VAL A 163 6.89 3.60 -0.63
C VAL A 163 5.48 3.96 -1.07
N ILE A 164 4.83 3.04 -1.75
CA ILE A 164 3.46 3.18 -2.24
C ILE A 164 2.61 2.10 -1.59
N GLU A 165 1.72 2.50 -0.69
CA GLU A 165 0.66 1.62 -0.20
C GLU A 165 -0.59 1.81 -1.04
N ARG A 166 -1.22 0.72 -1.45
CA ARG A 166 -2.45 0.71 -2.23
C ARG A 166 -3.49 -0.18 -1.58
N ARG A 167 -4.72 0.32 -1.53
CA ARG A 167 -5.89 -0.45 -1.14
C ARG A 167 -6.94 -0.36 -2.22
N THR A 168 -7.66 -1.44 -2.48
CA THR A 168 -8.79 -1.43 -3.41
C THR A 168 -10.00 -2.15 -2.83
N TRP A 169 -11.18 -1.70 -3.26
CA TRP A 169 -12.48 -2.22 -2.84
C TRP A 169 -13.38 -2.45 -4.04
N ARG A 170 -14.31 -3.39 -3.88
CA ARG A 170 -15.48 -3.60 -4.75
C ARG A 170 -16.73 -3.30 -3.92
N GLY A 171 -17.36 -2.13 -4.13
CA GLY A 171 -18.35 -1.60 -3.18
C GLY A 171 -17.71 -1.43 -1.81
N GLU A 172 -18.28 -2.06 -0.79
CA GLU A 172 -17.76 -2.06 0.58
C GLU A 172 -16.77 -3.21 0.85
N ALA A 173 -16.70 -4.21 -0.04
CA ALA A 173 -15.84 -5.36 0.16
C ALA A 173 -14.36 -5.01 -0.16
N PRO A 174 -13.43 -5.17 0.80
CA PRO A 174 -12.02 -4.97 0.54
C PRO A 174 -11.48 -6.10 -0.33
N ILE A 175 -10.66 -5.75 -1.32
CA ILE A 175 -10.07 -6.71 -2.27
C ILE A 175 -8.61 -6.95 -1.93
N THR A 176 -7.80 -5.88 -1.88
CA THR A 176 -6.36 -5.99 -1.70
C THR A 176 -5.76 -4.82 -0.95
N TRP A 177 -4.69 -5.11 -0.26
CA TRP A 177 -3.69 -4.16 0.19
C TRP A 177 -2.34 -4.55 -0.39
N ALA A 178 -1.60 -3.57 -0.88
CA ALA A 178 -0.23 -3.77 -1.35
C ALA A 178 0.67 -2.67 -0.81
N ARG A 179 1.87 -3.05 -0.42
CA ARG A 179 2.97 -2.15 -0.09
C ARG A 179 4.11 -2.40 -1.09
N GLN A 180 4.43 -1.39 -1.86
CA GLN A 180 5.46 -1.42 -2.87
C GLN A 180 6.58 -0.46 -2.47
N ILE A 181 7.81 -0.94 -2.45
CA ILE A 181 8.99 -0.23 -1.96
C ILE A 181 9.97 -0.15 -3.13
N PHE A 182 10.19 1.05 -3.65
CA PHE A 182 11.05 1.30 -4.80
C PHE A 182 12.29 2.08 -4.37
N LEU A 183 13.44 1.72 -4.91
CA LEU A 183 14.63 2.56 -4.78
C LEU A 183 14.34 3.95 -5.35
N SER A 184 14.65 5.00 -4.60
CA SER A 184 14.40 6.39 -5.04
C SER A 184 15.17 6.79 -6.31
N SER A 185 16.25 6.09 -6.64
CA SER A 185 17.01 6.25 -7.89
C SER A 185 16.32 5.61 -9.10
N GLU A 186 15.39 4.67 -8.88
CA GLU A 186 14.78 3.86 -9.94
C GLU A 186 13.33 4.21 -10.22
N HIS A 187 12.67 4.90 -9.29
CA HIS A 187 11.25 5.22 -9.40
C HIS A 187 10.94 6.64 -8.96
N GLU A 188 10.16 7.35 -9.77
CA GLU A 188 9.64 8.68 -9.49
C GLU A 188 8.16 8.76 -9.83
N LEU A 189 7.42 9.61 -9.14
CA LEU A 189 6.03 9.94 -9.45
C LEU A 189 5.97 11.35 -10.02
N VAL A 190 5.40 11.47 -11.22
CA VAL A 190 5.22 12.74 -11.90
C VAL A 190 3.74 13.01 -12.10
N ALA A 191 3.19 14.01 -11.41
CA ALA A 191 1.85 14.52 -11.65
C ALA A 191 1.91 15.76 -12.54
N ARG A 192 1.05 15.82 -13.59
CA ARG A 192 0.94 16.97 -14.48
C ARG A 192 -0.45 17.57 -14.33
N PHE A 193 -0.50 18.87 -14.07
CA PHE A 193 -1.75 19.61 -13.93
C PHE A 193 -1.84 20.64 -15.05
N THR A 194 -3.01 20.72 -15.68
CA THR A 194 -3.34 21.82 -16.61
C THR A 194 -4.37 22.71 -15.93
N THR A 195 -4.11 24.00 -15.84
CA THR A 195 -5.16 24.96 -15.48
C THR A 195 -6.17 24.97 -16.61
N GLY A 196 -7.40 24.52 -16.33
CA GLY A 196 -8.51 24.63 -17.29
C GLY A 196 -8.63 26.08 -17.73
N GLY A 197 -8.45 26.34 -19.03
CA GLY A 197 -8.72 27.68 -19.60
C GLY A 197 -10.18 28.06 -19.33
N ARG A 198 -10.37 29.27 -18.80
CA ARG A 198 -11.67 29.93 -18.72
C ARG A 198 -12.20 30.21 -20.09
#